data_98beaaa696207d83f8c193ee285a53ce
#
_entry.id   98beaaa696207d83f8c193ee285a53ce
#
_cell.length_a   1.000
_cell.length_b   1.000
_cell.length_c   1.000
_cell.angle_alpha   90.00
_cell.angle_beta   90.00
_cell.angle_gamma   90.00
#
_symmetry.space_group_name_H-M   'P 1'
#
loop_
_entity.id
_entity.type
_entity.pdbx_description
1 polymer ?
#
loop_
_entity_poly.entity_id
_entity_poly.type
_entity_poly.pdbx_seq_one_letter_code
_entity_poly.pdbx_strand_id
1 'polypeptide(L)' 'MESQFILKQFEEIEKKVERLIEIRKSHEETNLELENKIKGLEEELQGKIEAEEKIAEEKALIRSKIDNLLVKLEELTGN' A
#
# COMPACT_ATOMS: atom_id res chain seq x y z
N MET A 1 26.11 -42.89 -31.53
CA MET A 1 24.68 -42.73 -31.40
C MET A 1 24.21 -42.40 -29.99
N GLU A 2 24.72 -43.06 -28.98
CA GLU A 2 24.42 -42.74 -27.60
C GLU A 2 24.94 -41.33 -27.21
N SER A 3 26.10 -40.94 -27.71
CA SER A 3 26.67 -39.63 -27.47
C SER A 3 25.82 -38.48 -28.03
N GLN A 4 25.17 -38.69 -29.19
CA GLN A 4 24.29 -37.67 -29.76
C GLN A 4 22.98 -37.55 -28.97
N PHE A 5 22.48 -38.68 -28.48
CA PHE A 5 21.29 -38.68 -27.62
C PHE A 5 21.54 -37.93 -26.31
N ILE A 6 22.66 -38.18 -25.69
CA ILE A 6 23.10 -37.53 -24.48
C ILE A 6 23.26 -36.03 -24.69
N LEU A 7 23.86 -35.62 -25.80
CA LEU A 7 24.05 -34.21 -26.16
C LEU A 7 22.72 -33.50 -26.34
N LYS A 8 21.74 -34.14 -26.97
CA LYS A 8 20.39 -33.58 -27.11
C LYS A 8 19.71 -33.37 -25.75
N GLN A 9 19.88 -34.34 -24.87
CA GLN A 9 19.34 -34.21 -23.52
C GLN A 9 19.98 -33.06 -22.75
N PHE A 10 21.30 -32.89 -22.87
CA PHE A 10 22.00 -31.77 -22.28
C PHE A 10 21.50 -30.43 -22.81
N GLU A 11 21.30 -30.32 -24.11
CA GLU A 11 20.77 -29.11 -24.74
C GLU A 11 19.37 -28.77 -24.24
N GLU A 12 18.52 -29.78 -24.10
CA GLU A 12 17.16 -29.59 -23.56
C GLU A 12 17.19 -29.12 -22.11
N ILE A 13 18.08 -29.69 -21.30
CA ILE A 13 18.28 -29.30 -19.92
C ILE A 13 18.77 -27.84 -19.84
N GLU A 14 19.75 -27.48 -20.67
CA GLU A 14 20.26 -26.12 -20.73
C GLU A 14 19.15 -25.11 -21.06
N LYS A 15 18.31 -25.43 -22.05
CA LYS A 15 17.18 -24.58 -22.43
C LYS A 15 16.17 -24.42 -21.29
N LYS A 16 15.90 -25.50 -20.58
CA LYS A 16 14.99 -25.45 -19.43
C LYS A 16 15.56 -24.62 -18.30
N VAL A 17 16.86 -24.75 -18.03
CA VAL A 17 17.54 -23.96 -17.00
C VAL A 17 17.51 -22.48 -17.38
N GLU A 18 17.82 -22.14 -18.62
CA GLU A 18 17.77 -20.76 -19.11
C GLU A 18 16.37 -20.16 -18.96
N ARG A 19 15.34 -20.93 -19.31
CA ARG A 19 13.94 -20.51 -19.16
C ARG A 19 13.61 -20.27 -17.70
N LEU A 20 14.03 -21.15 -16.80
CA LEU A 20 13.79 -20.98 -15.36
C LEU A 20 14.48 -19.74 -14.82
N ILE A 21 15.68 -19.44 -15.27
CA ILE A 21 16.40 -18.23 -14.89
C ILE A 21 15.65 -16.98 -15.33
N GLU A 22 15.15 -16.96 -16.57
CA GLU A 22 14.35 -15.85 -17.09
C GLU A 22 13.05 -15.65 -16.30
N ILE A 23 12.35 -16.75 -16.01
CA ILE A 23 11.13 -16.74 -15.22
C ILE A 23 11.42 -16.18 -13.82
N ARG A 24 12.50 -16.63 -13.20
CA ARG A 24 12.92 -16.15 -11.88
C ARG A 24 13.20 -14.65 -11.89
N LYS A 25 13.92 -14.15 -12.89
CA LYS A 25 14.19 -12.72 -13.03
C LYS A 25 12.91 -11.91 -13.18
N SER A 26 11.99 -12.42 -14.01
CA SER A 26 10.70 -11.77 -14.21
C SER A 26 9.89 -11.71 -12.91
N HIS A 27 9.89 -12.78 -12.14
CA HIS A 27 9.23 -12.80 -10.83
C HIS A 27 9.87 -11.84 -9.84
N GLU A 28 11.18 -11.76 -9.82
CA GLU A 28 11.90 -10.82 -8.94
C GLU A 28 11.54 -9.38 -9.28
N GLU A 29 11.48 -9.02 -10.55
CA GLU A 29 11.08 -7.69 -11.01
C GLU A 29 9.63 -7.38 -10.62
N THR A 30 8.73 -8.34 -10.86
CA THR A 30 7.32 -8.18 -10.50
C THR A 30 7.14 -8.02 -9.00
N ASN A 31 7.85 -8.82 -8.21
CA ASN A 31 7.80 -8.72 -6.75
C ASN A 31 8.29 -7.36 -6.27
N LEU A 32 9.37 -6.85 -6.85
CA LEU A 32 9.89 -5.53 -6.50
C LEU A 32 8.89 -4.43 -6.83
N GLU A 33 8.25 -4.49 -7.99
CA GLU A 33 7.22 -3.54 -8.39
C GLU A 33 6.02 -3.58 -7.43
N LEU A 34 5.59 -4.79 -7.05
CA LEU A 34 4.47 -4.97 -6.12
C LEU A 34 4.81 -4.45 -4.73
N GLU A 35 6.02 -4.70 -4.24
CA GLU A 35 6.48 -4.16 -2.96
C GLU A 35 6.46 -2.65 -2.95
N ASN A 36 6.92 -2.02 -4.04
CA ASN A 36 6.89 -0.57 -4.19
C ASN A 36 5.48 -0.02 -4.22
N LYS A 37 4.56 -0.71 -4.91
CA LYS A 37 3.14 -0.33 -4.94
C LYS A 37 2.49 -0.42 -3.57
N ILE A 38 2.76 -1.50 -2.85
CA ILE A 38 2.24 -1.69 -1.48
C ILE A 38 2.72 -0.56 -0.58
N LYS A 39 4.00 -0.23 -0.64
CA LYS A 39 4.58 0.85 0.14
C LYS A 39 3.93 2.19 -0.18
N GLY A 40 3.73 2.48 -1.46
CA GLY A 40 3.04 3.68 -1.90
C GLY A 40 1.61 3.76 -1.41
N LEU A 41 0.87 2.65 -1.49
CA LEU A 41 -0.51 2.57 -1.01
C LEU A 41 -0.60 2.72 0.52
N GLU A 42 0.36 2.16 1.25
CA GLU A 42 0.43 2.32 2.71
C GLU A 42 0.64 3.78 3.08
N GLU A 43 1.51 4.48 2.36
CA GLU A 43 1.77 5.91 2.58
C GLU A 43 0.53 6.76 2.28
N GLU A 44 -0.17 6.45 1.18
CA GLU A 44 -1.43 7.13 0.83
C GLU A 44 -2.50 6.91 1.89
N LEU A 45 -2.63 5.67 2.35
CA LEU A 45 -3.60 5.33 3.38
C LEU A 45 -3.30 6.07 4.68
N GLN A 46 -2.05 6.10 5.09
CA GLN A 46 -1.62 6.81 6.28
C GLN A 46 -1.94 8.32 6.18
N GLY A 47 -1.69 8.91 5.01
CA GLY A 47 -2.04 10.30 4.76
C GLY A 47 -3.52 10.59 4.87
N LYS A 48 -4.36 9.68 4.36
CA LYS A 48 -5.83 9.80 4.47
C LYS A 48 -6.32 9.66 5.90
N ILE A 49 -5.73 8.74 6.66
CA ILE A 49 -6.06 8.56 8.08
C ILE A 49 -5.74 9.83 8.85
N GLU A 50 -4.56 10.39 8.66
CA GLU A 50 -4.15 11.63 9.31
C GLU A 50 -5.07 12.81 8.95
N ALA A 51 -5.45 12.89 7.67
CA ALA A 51 -6.38 13.93 7.22
C ALA A 51 -7.76 13.79 7.86
N GLU A 52 -8.28 12.57 7.97
CA GLU A 52 -9.57 12.30 8.62
C GLU A 52 -9.54 12.62 10.11
N GLU A 53 -8.46 12.27 10.80
CA GLU A 53 -8.26 12.59 12.21
C GLU A 53 -8.25 14.10 12.44
N LYS A 54 -7.57 14.84 11.57
CA LYS A 54 -7.51 16.30 11.64
C LYS A 54 -8.90 16.93 11.46
N ILE A 55 -9.68 16.43 10.51
CA ILE A 55 -11.06 16.88 10.27
C ILE A 55 -11.93 16.60 11.50
N ALA A 56 -11.79 15.40 12.08
CA ALA A 56 -12.54 15.03 13.28
C ALA A 56 -12.20 15.95 14.46
N GLU A 57 -10.93 16.27 14.64
CA GLU A 57 -10.50 17.21 15.69
C GLU A 57 -11.06 18.60 15.48
N GLU A 58 -11.04 19.10 14.25
CA GLU A 58 -11.60 20.40 13.89
C GLU A 58 -13.11 20.47 14.18
N LYS A 59 -13.84 19.41 13.79
CA LYS A 59 -15.28 19.30 14.05
C LYS A 59 -15.58 19.30 15.56
N ALA A 60 -14.80 18.54 16.33
CA ALA A 60 -14.96 18.49 17.77
C ALA A 60 -14.72 19.85 18.41
N LEU A 61 -13.71 20.58 17.95
CA LEU A 61 -13.41 21.92 18.44
C LEU A 61 -14.54 22.91 18.13
N ILE A 62 -15.06 22.87 16.91
CA ILE A 62 -16.19 23.74 16.50
C ILE A 62 -17.41 23.44 17.36
N ARG A 63 -17.72 22.18 17.55
CA ARG A 63 -18.88 21.75 18.39
C ARG A 63 -18.73 22.27 19.83
N SER A 64 -17.53 22.12 20.39
CA SER A 64 -17.24 22.62 21.74
C SER A 64 -17.44 24.14 21.85
N LYS A 65 -17.01 24.89 20.86
CA LYS A 65 -17.19 26.35 20.84
C LYS A 65 -18.67 26.74 20.73
N ILE A 66 -19.44 26.03 19.92
CA ILE A 66 -20.86 26.26 19.76
C ILE A 66 -21.57 25.99 21.08
N ASP A 67 -21.25 24.87 21.73
CA ASP A 67 -21.85 24.51 23.02
C ASP A 67 -21.58 25.57 24.08
N ASN A 68 -20.34 26.08 24.14
CA ASN A 68 -19.95 27.15 25.04
C ASN A 68 -20.74 28.44 24.77
N LEU A 69 -20.93 28.79 23.51
CA LEU A 69 -21.72 29.97 23.13
C LEU A 69 -23.19 29.83 23.54
N LEU A 70 -23.75 28.63 23.37
CA LEU A 70 -25.15 28.36 23.77
C LEU A 70 -25.32 28.50 25.28
N VAL A 71 -24.38 28.01 26.08
CA VAL A 71 -24.41 28.15 27.53
C VAL A 71 -24.37 29.63 27.92
N LYS A 72 -23.49 30.41 27.32
CA LYS A 72 -23.42 31.83 27.57
C LYS A 72 -24.69 32.58 27.20
N LEU A 73 -25.31 32.18 26.10
CA LEU A 73 -26.55 32.76 25.64
C LEU A 73 -27.69 32.48 26.63
N GLU A 74 -27.75 31.27 27.15
CA GLU A 74 -28.72 30.90 28.20
C GLU A 74 -28.54 31.75 29.48
N GLU A 75 -27.29 31.96 29.87
CA GLU A 75 -26.99 32.81 31.03
C GLU A 75 -27.44 34.25 30.81
N LEU A 76 -27.29 34.79 29.61
CA LEU A 76 -27.70 36.16 29.29
C LEU A 76 -29.21 36.31 29.20
N THR A 77 -29.94 35.27 28.84
CA THR A 77 -31.42 35.30 28.78
C THR A 77 -32.09 35.05 30.12
N GLY A 78 -31.31 34.81 31.17
CA GLY A 78 -31.85 34.67 32.53
C GLY A 78 -32.49 33.36 32.86
N ASN A 79 -32.22 32.38 32.02
CA ASN A 79 -32.69 31.02 32.29
C ASN A 79 -31.54 30.20 32.92
#